data_59e36418efca154915df604d8cdee3f3
#
_entry.id   59e36418efca154915df604d8cdee3f3
#
_cell.length_a   1.000
_cell.length_b   1.000
_cell.length_c   1.000
_cell.angle_alpha   90.00
_cell.angle_beta   90.00
_cell.angle_gamma   90.00
#
_symmetry.space_group_name_H-M   'P 1'
#
loop_
_entity.id
_entity.type
_entity.pdbx_description
1 polymer ?
#
loop_
_entity_poly.entity_id
_entity_poly.type
_entity_poly.pdbx_seq_one_letter_code
_entity_poly.pdbx_strand_id
1 'polypeptide(L)'
;MKLIRFAFISVLVIGLLITAISSLFPSVVITSRAVEVNASSAQIQQCVKELSAWKGWMSDWKEQSVTVKDSIAYVGTQTIQMLSSTDSTVVLNWVATGQAPYKVQIEWLPLKEGTYVIHWSFEQHVKWYPWEKFQTLLNEKVLGAKMEVELQNLTACILSISVP
;
A
#
# COMPACT_ATOMS: atom_id res chain seq x y z
N MET A 1 -45.83 -22.35 -8.31
CA MET A 1 -45.40 -22.07 -6.91
C MET A 1 -44.20 -22.94 -6.43
N LYS A 2 -44.07 -24.21 -6.77
CA LYS A 2 -42.94 -25.07 -6.34
C LYS A 2 -41.58 -24.60 -6.89
N LEU A 3 -41.51 -24.22 -8.19
CA LEU A 3 -40.29 -23.73 -8.82
C LEU A 3 -39.74 -22.47 -8.17
N ILE A 4 -40.62 -21.52 -7.78
CA ILE A 4 -40.21 -20.27 -7.09
C ILE A 4 -39.61 -20.57 -5.71
N ARG A 5 -40.18 -21.54 -4.97
CA ARG A 5 -39.63 -21.98 -3.67
C ARG A 5 -38.25 -22.62 -3.85
N PHE A 6 -38.08 -23.48 -4.86
CA PHE A 6 -36.74 -24.07 -5.13
C PHE A 6 -35.73 -23.02 -5.53
N ALA A 7 -36.09 -22.07 -6.40
CA ALA A 7 -35.22 -20.96 -6.76
C ALA A 7 -34.79 -20.13 -5.53
N PHE A 8 -35.76 -19.80 -4.66
CA PHE A 8 -35.45 -19.05 -3.43
C PHE A 8 -34.51 -19.82 -2.48
N ILE A 9 -34.78 -21.13 -2.29
CA ILE A 9 -33.91 -21.98 -1.45
C ILE A 9 -32.51 -22.08 -2.05
N SER A 10 -32.38 -22.22 -3.36
CA SER A 10 -31.09 -22.27 -4.05
C SER A 10 -30.27 -20.98 -3.84
N VAL A 11 -30.91 -19.81 -3.99
CA VAL A 11 -30.27 -18.52 -3.77
C VAL A 11 -29.81 -18.37 -2.32
N LEU A 12 -30.64 -18.82 -1.37
CA LEU A 12 -30.33 -18.76 0.06
C LEU A 12 -29.15 -19.69 0.40
N VAL A 13 -29.12 -20.91 -0.13
CA VAL A 13 -28.01 -21.85 0.09
C VAL A 13 -26.71 -21.33 -0.53
N ILE A 14 -26.75 -20.79 -1.74
CA ILE A 14 -25.58 -20.18 -2.38
C ILE A 14 -25.09 -18.98 -1.58
N GLY A 15 -26.00 -18.12 -1.11
CA GLY A 15 -25.66 -16.97 -0.24
C GLY A 15 -24.95 -17.40 1.05
N LEU A 16 -25.49 -18.45 1.71
CA LEU A 16 -24.86 -19.02 2.90
C LEU A 16 -23.47 -19.61 2.63
N LEU A 17 -23.31 -20.33 1.51
CA LEU A 17 -22.03 -20.89 1.10
C LEU A 17 -20.99 -19.79 0.84
N ILE A 18 -21.37 -18.75 0.09
CA ILE A 18 -20.48 -17.61 -0.20
C ILE A 18 -20.08 -16.90 1.13
N THR A 19 -21.03 -16.72 2.04
CA THR A 19 -20.75 -16.09 3.35
C THR A 19 -19.83 -16.98 4.19
N ALA A 20 -20.06 -18.29 4.21
CA ALA A 20 -19.22 -19.24 4.93
C ALA A 20 -17.78 -19.26 4.38
N ILE A 21 -17.63 -19.28 3.05
CA ILE A 21 -16.30 -19.19 2.41
C ILE A 21 -15.64 -17.86 2.75
N SER A 22 -16.38 -16.73 2.68
CA SER A 22 -15.86 -15.42 3.00
C SER A 22 -15.34 -15.32 4.44
N SER A 23 -15.95 -16.03 5.39
CA SER A 23 -15.51 -16.02 6.78
C SER A 23 -14.13 -16.66 7.00
N LEU A 24 -13.65 -17.48 6.07
CA LEU A 24 -12.31 -18.08 6.11
C LEU A 24 -11.19 -17.10 5.71
N PHE A 25 -11.53 -16.00 5.01
CA PHE A 25 -10.54 -15.01 4.64
C PHE A 25 -10.25 -14.04 5.81
N PRO A 26 -8.99 -13.64 5.98
CA PRO A 26 -8.62 -12.70 7.04
C PRO A 26 -9.31 -11.34 6.84
N SER A 27 -9.54 -10.63 7.95
CA SER A 27 -10.08 -9.27 7.94
C SER A 27 -8.99 -8.20 7.80
N VAL A 28 -7.73 -8.60 7.83
CA VAL A 28 -6.58 -7.74 7.59
C VAL A 28 -5.82 -8.30 6.39
N VAL A 29 -5.64 -7.49 5.38
CA VAL A 29 -4.88 -7.85 4.18
C VAL A 29 -3.63 -6.98 4.13
N ILE A 30 -2.48 -7.63 4.01
CA ILE A 30 -1.18 -6.97 3.92
C ILE A 30 -0.58 -7.29 2.56
N THR A 31 -0.34 -6.25 1.76
CA THR A 31 0.45 -6.35 0.54
C THR A 31 1.82 -5.75 0.80
N SER A 32 2.87 -6.51 0.57
CA SER A 32 4.23 -6.03 0.81
C SER A 32 5.17 -6.38 -0.33
N ARG A 33 6.17 -5.52 -0.54
CA ARG A 33 7.28 -5.71 -1.47
C ARG A 33 8.56 -5.22 -0.83
N ALA A 34 9.68 -5.77 -1.27
CA ALA A 34 11.00 -5.37 -0.79
C ALA A 34 11.99 -5.26 -1.94
N VAL A 35 12.99 -4.40 -1.74
CA VAL A 35 14.10 -4.22 -2.69
C VAL A 35 15.40 -4.05 -1.91
N GLU A 36 16.48 -4.59 -2.43
CA GLU A 36 17.83 -4.33 -1.92
C GLU A 36 18.42 -3.09 -2.61
N VAL A 37 19.10 -2.26 -1.84
CA VAL A 37 19.77 -1.07 -2.34
C VAL A 37 21.14 -0.90 -1.69
N ASN A 38 22.15 -0.61 -2.50
CA ASN A 38 23.51 -0.27 -2.03
C ASN A 38 23.56 1.26 -1.79
N ALA A 39 23.31 1.67 -0.58
CA ALA A 39 23.24 3.08 -0.21
C ALA A 39 23.42 3.25 1.30
N SER A 40 23.70 4.46 1.75
CA SER A 40 23.67 4.80 3.16
C SER A 40 22.25 5.03 3.68
N SER A 41 22.02 4.86 4.98
CA SER A 41 20.73 5.18 5.60
C SER A 41 20.34 6.65 5.37
N ALA A 42 21.29 7.56 5.33
CA ALA A 42 21.05 8.98 5.07
C ALA A 42 20.47 9.26 3.68
N GLN A 43 20.96 8.57 2.63
CA GLN A 43 20.40 8.67 1.27
C GLN A 43 18.97 8.15 1.22
N ILE A 44 18.69 7.03 1.89
CA ILE A 44 17.33 6.46 1.96
C ILE A 44 16.40 7.46 2.66
N GLN A 45 16.83 8.01 3.79
CA GLN A 45 16.05 8.98 4.56
C GLN A 45 15.69 10.22 3.74
N GLN A 46 16.57 10.74 2.91
CA GLN A 46 16.30 11.90 2.06
C GLN A 46 15.18 11.65 1.06
N CYS A 47 15.06 10.44 0.51
CA CYS A 47 13.98 10.09 -0.42
C CYS A 47 12.65 9.71 0.28
N VAL A 48 12.70 9.22 1.53
CA VAL A 48 11.54 8.59 2.17
C VAL A 48 10.92 9.45 3.27
N LYS A 49 11.72 10.15 4.09
CA LYS A 49 11.20 10.87 5.27
C LYS A 49 10.40 12.12 4.93
N GLU A 50 10.65 12.75 3.81
CA GLU A 50 9.93 13.96 3.41
C GLU A 50 8.95 13.68 2.28
N LEU A 51 7.67 13.96 2.49
CA LEU A 51 6.65 13.78 1.47
C LEU A 51 6.92 14.61 0.22
N SER A 52 7.57 15.76 0.34
CA SER A 52 7.99 16.59 -0.80
C SER A 52 8.93 15.86 -1.76
N ALA A 53 9.82 15.01 -1.23
CA ALA A 53 10.76 14.21 -2.02
C ALA A 53 10.09 13.10 -2.84
N TRP A 54 8.88 12.66 -2.46
CA TRP A 54 8.15 11.60 -3.13
C TRP A 54 7.79 11.92 -4.58
N LYS A 55 7.67 13.20 -4.90
CA LYS A 55 7.49 13.64 -6.29
C LYS A 55 8.64 13.21 -7.22
N GLY A 56 9.81 12.95 -6.66
CA GLY A 56 10.98 12.48 -7.41
C GLY A 56 10.85 11.03 -7.91
N TRP A 57 10.15 10.17 -7.17
CA TRP A 57 10.10 8.74 -7.45
C TRP A 57 8.69 8.16 -7.61
N MET A 58 7.66 8.71 -6.99
CA MET A 58 6.27 8.26 -7.18
C MET A 58 5.72 8.69 -8.54
N SER A 59 5.33 7.72 -9.37
CA SER A 59 4.82 7.96 -10.72
C SER A 59 3.56 8.81 -10.72
N ASP A 60 2.58 8.45 -9.90
CA ASP A 60 1.31 9.20 -9.79
C ASP A 60 1.51 10.66 -9.38
N TRP A 61 2.57 10.97 -8.62
CA TRP A 61 2.85 12.31 -8.16
C TRP A 61 3.41 13.22 -9.26
N LYS A 62 3.97 12.63 -10.32
CA LYS A 62 4.45 13.36 -11.50
C LYS A 62 3.31 13.77 -12.41
N GLU A 63 2.25 12.95 -12.44
CA GLU A 63 1.12 13.13 -13.37
C GLU A 63 -0.02 13.95 -12.77
N GLN A 64 -0.11 14.03 -11.45
CA GLN A 64 -1.20 14.70 -10.74
C GLN A 64 -0.74 15.99 -10.06
N SER A 65 -1.69 16.86 -9.74
CA SER A 65 -1.41 18.01 -8.88
C SER A 65 -1.15 17.52 -7.45
N VAL A 66 0.04 17.86 -6.95
CA VAL A 66 0.46 17.51 -5.59
C VAL A 66 0.64 18.75 -4.76
N THR A 67 -0.04 18.80 -3.63
CA THR A 67 0.14 19.84 -2.61
C THR A 67 0.58 19.18 -1.32
N VAL A 68 1.74 19.55 -0.82
CA VAL A 68 2.26 19.09 0.47
C VAL A 68 2.13 20.22 1.47
N LYS A 69 1.48 19.93 2.59
CA LYS A 69 1.33 20.84 3.74
C LYS A 69 1.74 20.10 5.00
N ASP A 70 2.79 20.55 5.64
CA ASP A 70 3.34 19.90 6.84
C ASP A 70 3.59 18.40 6.60
N SER A 71 2.89 17.54 7.31
CA SER A 71 2.98 16.07 7.21
C SER A 71 1.88 15.44 6.36
N ILE A 72 1.17 16.24 5.54
CA ILE A 72 0.06 15.76 4.70
C ILE A 72 0.32 16.12 3.24
N ALA A 73 0.18 15.13 2.36
CA ALA A 73 0.17 15.32 0.92
C ALA A 73 -1.22 15.05 0.33
N TYR A 74 -1.66 15.95 -0.52
CA TYR A 74 -2.90 15.82 -1.31
C TYR A 74 -2.50 15.55 -2.75
N VAL A 75 -2.91 14.41 -3.28
CA VAL A 75 -2.56 13.91 -4.62
C VAL A 75 -3.85 13.54 -5.36
N GLY A 76 -4.34 14.41 -6.21
CA GLY A 76 -5.65 14.22 -6.86
C GLY A 76 -6.76 13.99 -5.83
N THR A 77 -7.32 12.78 -5.80
CA THR A 77 -8.39 12.37 -4.86
C THR A 77 -7.87 11.62 -3.62
N GLN A 78 -6.54 11.58 -3.45
CA GLN A 78 -5.90 10.85 -2.36
C GLN A 78 -5.31 11.82 -1.32
N THR A 79 -5.33 11.39 -0.07
CA THR A 79 -4.69 12.09 1.05
C THR A 79 -3.72 11.12 1.72
N ILE A 80 -2.48 11.55 1.87
CA ILE A 80 -1.41 10.78 2.49
C ILE A 80 -0.90 11.58 3.68
N GLN A 81 -1.08 11.03 4.86
CA GLN A 81 -0.68 11.65 6.12
C GLN A 81 0.45 10.85 6.76
N MET A 82 1.56 11.51 7.05
CA MET A 82 2.63 10.91 7.83
C MET A 82 2.23 10.87 9.31
N LEU A 83 2.19 9.68 9.88
CA LEU A 83 1.84 9.44 11.28
C LEU A 83 3.07 9.43 12.19
N SER A 84 4.13 8.79 11.73
CA SER A 84 5.40 8.75 12.44
C SER A 84 6.58 8.58 11.48
N SER A 85 7.73 9.09 11.90
CA SER A 85 8.99 8.92 11.18
C SER A 85 10.09 8.69 12.21
N THR A 86 10.82 7.58 12.05
CA THR A 86 11.98 7.21 12.86
C THR A 86 13.23 7.11 11.98
N ASP A 87 14.34 6.64 12.54
CA ASP A 87 15.60 6.52 11.79
C ASP A 87 15.61 5.40 10.76
N SER A 88 14.66 4.46 10.83
CA SER A 88 14.57 3.31 9.92
C SER A 88 13.15 3.01 9.44
N THR A 89 12.16 3.81 9.82
CA THR A 89 10.76 3.51 9.50
C THR A 89 9.95 4.79 9.32
N VAL A 90 9.09 4.80 8.32
CA VAL A 90 8.04 5.81 8.12
C VAL A 90 6.70 5.12 8.08
N VAL A 91 5.74 5.62 8.88
CA VAL A 91 4.36 5.12 8.92
C VAL A 91 3.42 6.22 8.44
N LEU A 92 2.54 5.85 7.51
CA LEU A 92 1.58 6.77 6.90
C LEU A 92 0.17 6.20 6.94
N ASN A 93 -0.79 7.10 6.93
CA ASN A 93 -2.18 6.80 6.65
C ASN A 93 -2.49 7.28 5.22
N TRP A 94 -2.90 6.35 4.35
CA TRP A 94 -3.17 6.62 2.95
C TRP A 94 -4.66 6.41 2.67
N VAL A 95 -5.35 7.46 2.31
CA VAL A 95 -6.79 7.45 2.06
C VAL A 95 -7.05 7.85 0.62
N ALA A 96 -7.76 6.99 -0.11
CA ALA A 96 -8.32 7.32 -1.42
C ALA A 96 -9.84 7.45 -1.31
N THR A 97 -10.42 8.37 -2.08
CA THR A 97 -11.88 8.58 -2.05
C THR A 97 -12.63 7.30 -2.38
N GLY A 98 -13.56 6.91 -1.52
CA GLY A 98 -14.39 5.72 -1.68
C GLY A 98 -13.72 4.40 -1.32
N GLN A 99 -12.52 4.42 -0.76
CA GLN A 99 -11.80 3.23 -0.29
C GLN A 99 -11.57 3.27 1.23
N ALA A 100 -11.42 2.09 1.82
CA ALA A 100 -10.96 1.99 3.19
C ALA A 100 -9.50 2.48 3.29
N PRO A 101 -9.11 3.16 4.37
CA PRO A 101 -7.76 3.67 4.54
C PRO A 101 -6.75 2.51 4.60
N TYR A 102 -5.57 2.78 4.05
CA TYR A 102 -4.40 1.91 4.20
C TYR A 102 -3.48 2.48 5.27
N LYS A 103 -3.03 1.63 6.18
CA LYS A 103 -1.84 1.91 6.96
C LYS A 103 -0.64 1.48 6.12
N VAL A 104 0.22 2.43 5.81
CA VAL A 104 1.39 2.20 4.96
C VAL A 104 2.65 2.32 5.81
N GLN A 105 3.56 1.38 5.62
CA GLN A 105 4.84 1.41 6.30
C GLN A 105 5.96 1.21 5.30
N ILE A 106 6.97 2.06 5.37
CA ILE A 106 8.24 1.91 4.68
C ILE A 106 9.31 1.76 5.76
N GLU A 107 10.03 0.65 5.70
CA GLU A 107 11.08 0.30 6.66
C GLU A 107 12.35 -0.04 5.89
N TRP A 108 13.52 0.37 6.39
CA TRP A 108 14.80 0.00 5.81
C TRP A 108 15.72 -0.55 6.88
N LEU A 109 16.18 -1.78 6.63
CA LEU A 109 16.99 -2.55 7.55
C LEU A 109 18.36 -2.85 6.93
N PRO A 110 19.45 -2.73 7.69
CA PRO A 110 20.76 -3.11 7.21
C PRO A 110 20.81 -4.62 6.94
N LEU A 111 21.24 -5.02 5.74
CA LEU A 111 21.45 -6.42 5.37
C LEU A 111 22.93 -6.81 5.54
N LYS A 112 23.80 -5.96 5.04
CA LYS A 112 25.25 -6.07 5.15
C LYS A 112 25.87 -4.67 5.02
N GLU A 113 27.16 -4.54 5.23
CA GLU A 113 27.83 -3.25 5.11
C GLU A 113 27.51 -2.54 3.77
N GLY A 114 27.00 -1.32 3.85
CA GLY A 114 26.60 -0.51 2.70
C GLY A 114 25.36 -0.98 1.93
N THR A 115 24.66 -2.02 2.41
CA THR A 115 23.45 -2.54 1.75
C THR A 115 22.27 -2.55 2.71
N TYR A 116 21.13 -2.06 2.26
CA TYR A 116 19.87 -2.06 2.99
C TYR A 116 18.80 -2.80 2.20
N VAL A 117 17.85 -3.40 2.93
CA VAL A 117 16.58 -3.87 2.38
C VAL A 117 15.52 -2.86 2.73
N ILE A 118 14.87 -2.31 1.72
CA ILE A 118 13.69 -1.45 1.88
C ILE A 118 12.47 -2.32 1.75
N HIS A 119 11.68 -2.39 2.80
CA HIS A 119 10.42 -3.11 2.87
C HIS A 119 9.27 -2.10 2.89
N TRP A 120 8.37 -2.23 1.93
CA TRP A 120 7.18 -1.39 1.82
C TRP A 120 5.93 -2.25 1.96
N SER A 121 5.04 -1.88 2.87
CA SER A 121 3.82 -2.62 3.14
C SER A 121 2.60 -1.70 3.19
N PHE A 122 1.50 -2.22 2.69
CA PHE A 122 0.15 -1.66 2.78
C PHE A 122 -0.72 -2.62 3.57
N GLU A 123 -1.25 -2.17 4.69
CA GLU A 123 -2.19 -2.90 5.53
C GLU A 123 -3.57 -2.28 5.38
N GLN A 124 -4.56 -3.10 5.07
CA GLN A 124 -5.96 -2.68 4.93
C GLN A 124 -6.86 -3.56 5.79
N HIS A 125 -7.74 -2.92 6.55
CA HIS A 125 -8.81 -3.60 7.26
C HIS A 125 -10.04 -3.73 6.36
N VAL A 126 -10.46 -4.97 6.14
CA VAL A 126 -11.58 -5.33 5.26
C VAL A 126 -12.76 -5.75 6.11
N LYS A 127 -13.95 -5.28 5.76
CA LYS A 127 -15.18 -5.70 6.41
C LYS A 127 -15.47 -7.17 6.10
N TRP A 128 -16.44 -7.74 6.81
CA TRP A 128 -16.82 -9.15 6.68
C TRP A 128 -17.54 -9.49 5.35
N TYR A 129 -17.94 -8.49 4.57
CA TYR A 129 -18.68 -8.69 3.32
C TYR A 129 -17.89 -9.50 2.30
N PRO A 130 -18.50 -10.53 1.68
CA PRO A 130 -17.82 -11.38 0.70
C PRO A 130 -17.18 -10.59 -0.44
N TRP A 131 -17.91 -9.63 -1.01
CA TRP A 131 -17.42 -8.84 -2.15
C TRP A 131 -16.20 -7.96 -1.80
N GLU A 132 -16.11 -7.42 -0.61
CA GLU A 132 -14.94 -6.66 -0.18
C GLU A 132 -13.71 -7.58 -0.09
N LYS A 133 -13.88 -8.78 0.46
CA LYS A 133 -12.80 -9.76 0.58
C LYS A 133 -12.32 -10.29 -0.77
N PHE A 134 -13.21 -10.52 -1.72
CA PHE A 134 -12.81 -10.90 -3.08
C PHE A 134 -12.14 -9.75 -3.83
N GLN A 135 -12.59 -8.52 -3.63
CA GLN A 135 -11.99 -7.34 -4.25
C GLN A 135 -10.55 -7.15 -3.81
N THR A 136 -10.19 -7.45 -2.55
CA THR A 136 -8.82 -7.30 -2.06
C THR A 136 -7.84 -8.26 -2.75
N LEU A 137 -8.26 -9.46 -3.15
CA LEU A 137 -7.42 -10.38 -3.92
C LEU A 137 -7.02 -9.82 -5.28
N LEU A 138 -7.93 -9.09 -5.94
CA LEU A 138 -7.63 -8.41 -7.20
C LEU A 138 -6.75 -7.17 -6.96
N ASN A 139 -7.06 -6.39 -5.92
CA ASN A 139 -6.30 -5.21 -5.56
C ASN A 139 -4.86 -5.54 -5.18
N GLU A 140 -4.60 -6.68 -4.52
CA GLU A 140 -3.26 -7.12 -4.16
C GLU A 140 -2.34 -7.25 -5.39
N LYS A 141 -2.83 -7.85 -6.48
CA LYS A 141 -2.05 -7.98 -7.72
C LYS A 141 -1.72 -6.63 -8.34
N VAL A 142 -2.71 -5.74 -8.41
CA VAL A 142 -2.54 -4.41 -9.01
C VAL A 142 -1.63 -3.56 -8.13
N LEU A 143 -1.87 -3.53 -6.83
CA LEU A 143 -1.07 -2.77 -5.87
C LEU A 143 0.37 -3.30 -5.82
N GLY A 144 0.54 -4.63 -5.77
CA GLY A 144 1.86 -5.25 -5.73
C GLY A 144 2.71 -4.92 -6.96
N ALA A 145 2.14 -5.01 -8.15
CA ALA A 145 2.84 -4.64 -9.39
C ALA A 145 3.23 -3.15 -9.41
N LYS A 146 2.33 -2.28 -8.94
CA LYS A 146 2.63 -0.85 -8.79
C LYS A 146 3.76 -0.60 -7.79
N MET A 147 3.72 -1.25 -6.63
CA MET A 147 4.77 -1.13 -5.62
C MET A 147 6.14 -1.54 -6.15
N GLU A 148 6.23 -2.56 -6.99
CA GLU A 148 7.48 -3.00 -7.62
C GLU A 148 8.07 -1.90 -8.51
N VAL A 149 7.26 -1.26 -9.34
CA VAL A 149 7.68 -0.14 -10.19
C VAL A 149 8.14 1.05 -9.33
N GLU A 150 7.37 1.40 -8.31
CA GLU A 150 7.70 2.54 -7.45
C GLU A 150 8.95 2.28 -6.58
N LEU A 151 9.19 1.04 -6.15
CA LEU A 151 10.43 0.67 -5.46
C LEU A 151 11.66 0.75 -6.38
N GLN A 152 11.52 0.43 -7.66
CA GLN A 152 12.58 0.66 -8.65
C GLN A 152 12.88 2.15 -8.82
N ASN A 153 11.84 2.98 -8.92
CA ASN A 153 11.96 4.43 -8.99
C ASN A 153 12.61 5.00 -7.71
N LEU A 154 12.20 4.50 -6.53
CA LEU A 154 12.80 4.88 -5.26
C LEU A 154 14.28 4.51 -5.21
N THR A 155 14.66 3.32 -5.67
CA THR A 155 16.06 2.89 -5.78
C THR A 155 16.86 3.84 -6.69
N ALA A 156 16.31 4.21 -7.83
CA ALA A 156 16.95 5.17 -8.74
C ALA A 156 17.09 6.56 -8.08
N CYS A 157 16.09 7.02 -7.34
CA CYS A 157 16.13 8.26 -6.57
C CYS A 157 17.27 8.23 -5.54
N ILE A 158 17.36 7.15 -4.74
CA ILE A 158 18.37 6.98 -3.69
C ILE A 158 19.78 7.00 -4.28
N LEU A 159 19.99 6.26 -5.38
CA LEU A 159 21.29 6.16 -6.04
C LEU A 159 21.70 7.46 -6.77
N SER A 160 20.75 8.34 -7.09
CA SER A 160 21.05 9.65 -7.69
C SER A 160 21.56 10.67 -6.68
N ILE A 161 21.41 10.42 -5.38
CA ILE A 161 21.90 11.29 -4.31
C ILE A 161 23.40 11.06 -4.16
N SER A 162 24.18 12.03 -4.60
CA SER A 162 25.63 12.01 -4.38
C SER A 162 25.93 12.14 -2.88
N VAL A 163 26.73 11.23 -2.36
CA VAL A 163 27.29 11.38 -1.00
C VAL A 163 28.41 12.41 -1.13
N PRO A 164 28.38 13.50 -0.33
CA PRO A 164 29.47 14.45 -0.30
C PRO A 164 30.75 13.85 0.31
#